data_6494dc76dc3739cb280e8d17c915dbc1
#
_entry.id   6494dc76dc3739cb280e8d17c915dbc1
#
_cell.length_a   1.000
_cell.length_b   1.000
_cell.length_c   1.000
_cell.angle_alpha   90.00
_cell.angle_beta   90.00
_cell.angle_gamma   90.00
#
_symmetry.space_group_name_H-M   'P 1'
#
loop_
_entity.id
_entity.type
_entity.pdbx_description
1 polymer ?
#
loop_
_entity_poly.entity_id
_entity_poly.type
_entity_poly.pdbx_seq_one_letter_code
_entity_poly.pdbx_strand_id
1 'polypeptide(L)'
;MAKKILIIEDEKILLNLLEQKLKQEGYEVLTATDGEKGLEEMKMLKPDLVLLDIVMPRMGGFEVMEEMAKEENLKEIPVIIISNSGQPVEIDKARTLGAKDWLIKTEFDPKEVVEKVRNQLEKQH
;
A
#
# COMPACT_ATOMS: atom_id res chain seq x y z
N MET A 1 10.67 18.16 1.11
CA MET A 1 10.47 17.24 -0.02
C MET A 1 9.22 16.42 0.17
N ALA A 2 8.51 16.17 -0.94
CA ALA A 2 7.28 15.39 -0.86
C ALA A 2 7.59 13.93 -0.54
N LYS A 3 6.75 13.32 0.30
CA LYS A 3 6.84 11.89 0.55
C LYS A 3 6.28 11.13 -0.64
N LYS A 4 6.87 9.98 -0.93
CA LYS A 4 6.48 9.12 -2.06
C LYS A 4 5.57 8.00 -1.58
N ILE A 5 4.44 7.85 -2.23
CA ILE A 5 3.50 6.76 -1.91
C ILE A 5 3.34 5.91 -3.16
N LEU A 6 3.52 4.61 -3.02
CA LEU A 6 3.29 3.66 -4.10
C LEU A 6 1.95 2.98 -3.87
N ILE A 7 1.07 3.03 -4.87
CA ILE A 7 -0.23 2.35 -4.82
C ILE A 7 -0.16 1.15 -5.75
N ILE A 8 -0.35 -0.05 -5.20
CA ILE A 8 -0.38 -1.29 -5.97
C ILE A 8 -1.81 -1.80 -5.97
N GLU A 9 -2.52 -1.60 -7.06
CA GLU A 9 -3.96 -1.84 -7.17
C GLU A 9 -4.34 -2.09 -8.63
N ASP A 10 -5.05 -3.17 -8.91
CA ASP A 10 -5.42 -3.50 -10.30
C ASP A 10 -6.75 -2.90 -10.75
N GLU A 11 -7.59 -2.43 -9.83
CA GLU A 11 -8.84 -1.76 -10.19
C GLU A 11 -8.56 -0.30 -10.53
N LYS A 12 -8.57 0.02 -11.81
CA LYS A 12 -8.16 1.34 -12.30
C LYS A 12 -8.96 2.51 -11.74
N ILE A 13 -10.25 2.32 -11.53
CA ILE A 13 -11.11 3.39 -10.99
C ILE A 13 -10.65 3.75 -9.58
N LEU A 14 -10.45 2.74 -8.74
CA LEU A 14 -9.99 2.96 -7.37
C LEU A 14 -8.56 3.52 -7.37
N LEU A 15 -7.69 2.98 -8.20
CA LEU A 15 -6.31 3.45 -8.32
C LEU A 15 -6.27 4.94 -8.65
N ASN A 16 -7.05 5.36 -9.64
CA ASN A 16 -7.08 6.77 -10.06
C ASN A 16 -7.65 7.67 -8.96
N LEU A 17 -8.67 7.21 -8.27
CA LEU A 17 -9.27 7.97 -7.18
C LEU A 17 -8.25 8.19 -6.05
N LEU A 18 -7.56 7.14 -5.64
CA LEU A 18 -6.55 7.22 -4.59
C LEU A 18 -5.37 8.09 -5.02
N GLU A 19 -4.94 7.93 -6.25
CA GLU A 19 -3.83 8.72 -6.80
C GLU A 19 -4.16 10.21 -6.75
N GLN A 20 -5.33 10.60 -7.25
CA GLN A 20 -5.74 12.00 -7.24
C GLN A 20 -5.85 12.55 -5.83
N LYS A 21 -6.45 11.77 -4.93
CA LYS A 21 -6.67 12.21 -3.56
C LYS A 21 -5.35 12.46 -2.84
N LEU A 22 -4.40 11.55 -2.99
CA LEU A 22 -3.10 11.69 -2.33
C LEU A 22 -2.25 12.80 -2.95
N LYS A 23 -2.33 12.98 -4.26
CA LYS A 23 -1.65 14.10 -4.91
C LYS A 23 -2.18 15.45 -4.42
N GLN A 24 -3.48 15.56 -4.18
CA GLN A 24 -4.08 16.78 -3.64
C GLN A 24 -3.52 17.11 -2.25
N GLU A 25 -3.09 16.09 -1.51
CA GLU A 25 -2.52 16.29 -0.17
C GLU A 25 -1.02 16.60 -0.21
N GLY A 26 -0.44 16.68 -1.40
CA GLY A 26 0.95 17.06 -1.55
C GLY A 26 1.93 15.88 -1.67
N TYR A 27 1.44 14.66 -1.76
CA TYR A 27 2.31 13.49 -1.90
C TYR A 27 2.70 13.27 -3.37
N GLU A 28 3.88 12.69 -3.56
CA GLU A 28 4.28 12.18 -4.86
C GLU A 28 3.75 10.76 -4.95
N VAL A 29 2.99 10.44 -5.99
CA VAL A 29 2.30 9.15 -6.09
C VAL A 29 2.83 8.34 -7.27
N LEU A 30 3.18 7.09 -6.99
CA LEU A 30 3.60 6.09 -7.97
C LEU A 30 2.53 5.02 -8.01
N THR A 31 2.32 4.40 -9.15
CA THR A 31 1.28 3.39 -9.29
C THR A 31 1.80 2.13 -9.97
N ALA A 32 1.20 0.99 -9.60
CA ALA A 32 1.44 -0.28 -10.26
C ALA A 32 0.14 -1.07 -10.24
N THR A 33 -0.10 -1.86 -11.29
CA THR A 33 -1.36 -2.59 -11.43
C THR A 33 -1.27 -4.07 -11.07
N ASP A 34 -0.10 -4.53 -10.68
CA ASP A 34 0.08 -5.89 -10.16
C ASP A 34 1.27 -5.92 -9.19
N GLY A 35 1.36 -7.02 -8.44
CA GLY A 35 2.37 -7.13 -7.39
C GLY A 35 3.81 -7.20 -7.90
N GLU A 36 4.00 -7.84 -9.04
CA GLU A 36 5.33 -7.96 -9.64
C GLU A 36 5.89 -6.59 -10.03
N LYS A 37 5.06 -5.82 -10.72
CA LYS A 37 5.40 -4.46 -11.12
C LYS A 37 5.61 -3.56 -9.91
N GLY A 38 4.75 -3.72 -8.91
CA GLY A 38 4.87 -2.96 -7.67
C GLY A 38 6.19 -3.21 -6.96
N LEU A 39 6.60 -4.47 -6.91
CA LEU A 39 7.86 -4.83 -6.26
C LEU A 39 9.06 -4.23 -7.03
N GLU A 40 9.02 -4.24 -8.36
CA GLU A 40 10.05 -3.59 -9.18
C GLU A 40 10.13 -2.10 -8.88
N GLU A 41 8.98 -1.43 -8.83
CA GLU A 41 8.91 0.00 -8.54
C GLU A 41 9.47 0.32 -7.16
N MET A 42 9.15 -0.53 -6.17
CA MET A 42 9.67 -0.37 -4.83
C MET A 42 11.19 -0.39 -4.78
N LYS A 43 11.79 -1.35 -5.49
CA LYS A 43 13.24 -1.50 -5.51
C LYS A 43 13.93 -0.33 -6.17
N MET A 44 13.32 0.23 -7.20
CA MET A 44 13.89 1.34 -7.94
C MET A 44 13.70 2.69 -7.25
N LEU A 45 12.49 2.93 -6.75
CA LEU A 45 12.09 4.27 -6.32
C LEU A 45 11.99 4.43 -4.81
N LYS A 46 12.04 3.35 -4.06
CA LYS A 46 12.03 3.33 -2.59
C LYS A 46 11.00 4.27 -1.99
N PRO A 47 9.70 3.93 -2.12
CA PRO A 47 8.65 4.80 -1.58
C PRO A 47 8.69 4.87 -0.06
N ASP A 48 8.06 5.89 0.48
CA ASP A 48 7.97 6.08 1.93
C ASP A 48 6.82 5.28 2.53
N LEU A 49 5.86 4.87 1.70
CA LEU A 49 4.70 4.08 2.12
C LEU A 49 4.10 3.37 0.92
N VAL A 50 3.53 2.19 1.15
CA VAL A 50 2.86 1.41 0.11
C VAL A 50 1.41 1.15 0.50
N LEU A 51 0.49 1.45 -0.42
CA LEU A 51 -0.90 1.01 -0.35
C LEU A 51 -1.00 -0.23 -1.22
N LEU A 52 -1.46 -1.34 -0.69
CA LEU A 52 -1.32 -2.64 -1.32
C LEU A 52 -2.63 -3.42 -1.32
N ASP A 53 -3.12 -3.76 -2.50
CA ASP A 53 -4.24 -4.67 -2.66
C ASP A 53 -3.76 -6.12 -2.45
N ILE A 54 -4.64 -6.97 -1.98
CA ILE A 54 -4.32 -8.38 -1.71
C ILE A 54 -4.49 -9.25 -2.96
N VAL A 55 -5.60 -9.09 -3.68
CA VAL A 55 -5.93 -9.97 -4.82
C VAL A 55 -5.61 -9.26 -6.13
N MET A 56 -4.53 -9.69 -6.77
CA MET A 56 -4.06 -9.10 -8.02
C MET A 56 -3.47 -10.18 -8.93
N PRO A 57 -3.46 -9.94 -10.24
CA PRO A 57 -2.81 -10.89 -11.15
C PRO A 57 -1.29 -10.94 -10.91
N ARG A 58 -0.69 -12.02 -11.32
CA ARG A 58 0.75 -12.32 -11.27
C ARG A 58 1.28 -12.52 -9.86
N MET A 59 1.16 -11.53 -9.00
CA MET A 59 1.65 -11.63 -7.63
C MET A 59 0.68 -10.88 -6.73
N GLY A 60 0.10 -11.56 -5.76
CA GLY A 60 -0.83 -10.95 -4.82
C GLY A 60 -0.12 -10.19 -3.70
N GLY A 61 -0.91 -9.48 -2.89
CA GLY A 61 -0.36 -8.63 -1.85
C GLY A 61 0.44 -9.36 -0.77
N PHE A 62 -0.02 -10.54 -0.35
CA PHE A 62 0.73 -11.31 0.65
C PHE A 62 2.10 -11.72 0.12
N GLU A 63 2.16 -12.12 -1.15
CA GLU A 63 3.43 -12.48 -1.78
C GLU A 63 4.36 -11.27 -1.87
N VAL A 64 3.82 -10.09 -2.19
CA VAL A 64 4.61 -8.86 -2.21
C VAL A 64 5.22 -8.61 -0.84
N MET A 65 4.44 -8.75 0.23
CA MET A 65 4.93 -8.53 1.59
C MET A 65 6.00 -9.56 1.97
N GLU A 66 5.83 -10.81 1.54
CA GLU A 66 6.83 -11.85 1.79
C GLU A 66 8.16 -11.51 1.11
N GLU A 67 8.11 -11.00 -0.12
CA GLU A 67 9.31 -10.59 -0.82
C GLU A 67 9.95 -9.35 -0.19
N MET A 68 9.14 -8.40 0.27
CA MET A 68 9.64 -7.23 0.97
C MET A 68 10.41 -7.61 2.23
N ALA A 69 9.90 -8.60 2.96
CA ALA A 69 10.54 -9.04 4.20
C ALA A 69 11.94 -9.62 4.00
N LYS A 70 12.24 -10.07 2.80
CA LYS A 70 13.55 -10.64 2.46
C LYS A 70 14.60 -9.59 2.09
N GLU A 71 14.17 -8.35 1.88
CA GLU A 71 15.05 -7.28 1.39
C GLU A 71 15.27 -6.24 2.49
N GLU A 72 16.53 -6.01 2.86
CA GLU A 72 16.86 -5.01 3.88
C GLU A 72 16.31 -3.63 3.55
N ASN A 73 16.34 -3.25 2.28
CA ASN A 73 15.90 -1.92 1.85
C ASN A 73 14.38 -1.76 1.83
N LEU A 74 13.63 -2.85 1.84
CA LEU A 74 12.17 -2.80 1.69
C LEU A 74 11.40 -3.13 2.96
N LYS A 75 11.98 -3.92 3.85
CA LYS A 75 11.25 -4.44 5.01
C LYS A 75 10.78 -3.36 5.99
N GLU A 76 11.39 -2.18 5.96
CA GLU A 76 11.01 -1.09 6.85
C GLU A 76 9.94 -0.18 6.26
N ILE A 77 9.60 -0.34 4.98
CA ILE A 77 8.59 0.50 4.35
C ILE A 77 7.21 0.12 4.91
N PRO A 78 6.46 1.09 5.47
CA PRO A 78 5.14 0.76 6.01
C PRO A 78 4.15 0.42 4.91
N VAL A 79 3.34 -0.61 5.16
CA VAL A 79 2.33 -1.09 4.21
C VAL A 79 0.95 -0.95 4.83
N ILE A 80 0.04 -0.36 4.08
CA ILE A 80 -1.38 -0.32 4.42
C ILE A 80 -2.09 -1.18 3.39
N ILE A 81 -2.83 -2.18 3.86
CA ILE A 81 -3.57 -3.09 2.98
C ILE A 81 -4.91 -2.47 2.59
N ILE A 82 -5.28 -2.63 1.33
CA ILE A 82 -6.61 -2.29 0.83
C ILE A 82 -7.21 -3.58 0.26
N SER A 83 -8.34 -4.03 0.78
CA SER A 83 -8.92 -5.30 0.39
C SER A 83 -10.44 -5.27 0.41
N ASN A 84 -11.07 -6.15 -0.35
CA ASN A 84 -12.52 -6.35 -0.31
C ASN A 84 -12.96 -7.08 0.96
N SER A 85 -12.02 -7.70 1.66
CA SER A 85 -12.29 -8.56 2.81
C SER A 85 -11.82 -7.94 4.12
N GLY A 86 -12.61 -8.16 5.19
CA GLY A 86 -12.22 -7.82 6.55
C GLY A 86 -12.10 -9.05 7.43
N GLN A 87 -11.85 -10.23 6.84
CA GLN A 87 -11.74 -11.48 7.58
C GLN A 87 -10.59 -11.43 8.59
N PRO A 88 -10.85 -11.76 9.87
CA PRO A 88 -9.80 -11.71 10.91
C PRO A 88 -8.55 -12.51 10.57
N VAL A 89 -8.72 -13.67 9.92
CA VAL A 89 -7.58 -14.52 9.52
C VAL A 89 -6.65 -13.80 8.56
N GLU A 90 -7.22 -13.08 7.59
CA GLU A 90 -6.43 -12.34 6.60
C GLU A 90 -5.76 -11.13 7.23
N ILE A 91 -6.48 -10.42 8.09
CA ILE A 91 -5.93 -9.26 8.81
C ILE A 91 -4.75 -9.70 9.68
N ASP A 92 -4.91 -10.82 10.39
CA ASP A 92 -3.85 -11.34 11.25
C ASP A 92 -2.63 -11.76 10.44
N LYS A 93 -2.85 -12.38 9.26
CA LYS A 93 -1.75 -12.76 8.38
C LYS A 93 -0.99 -11.53 7.91
N ALA A 94 -1.70 -10.49 7.49
CA ALA A 94 -1.07 -9.24 7.04
C ALA A 94 -0.27 -8.60 8.16
N ARG A 95 -0.83 -8.56 9.36
CA ARG A 95 -0.16 -7.99 10.53
C ARG A 95 1.11 -8.75 10.85
N THR A 96 1.06 -10.07 10.79
CA THR A 96 2.22 -10.93 11.02
C THR A 96 3.33 -10.65 10.00
N LEU A 97 2.94 -10.34 8.75
CA LEU A 97 3.90 -10.00 7.70
C LEU A 97 4.38 -8.54 7.78
N GLY A 98 3.82 -7.76 8.69
CA GLY A 98 4.30 -6.41 8.93
C GLY A 98 3.38 -5.27 8.48
N ALA A 99 2.16 -5.58 8.02
CA ALA A 99 1.23 -4.53 7.63
C ALA A 99 0.88 -3.66 8.84
N LYS A 100 0.80 -2.35 8.62
CA LYS A 100 0.55 -1.38 9.68
C LYS A 100 -0.93 -1.05 9.84
N ASP A 101 -1.71 -1.21 8.76
CA ASP A 101 -3.14 -0.91 8.81
C ASP A 101 -3.86 -1.66 7.70
N TRP A 102 -5.19 -1.64 7.75
CA TRP A 102 -6.05 -2.38 6.83
C TRP A 102 -7.28 -1.53 6.51
N LEU A 103 -7.60 -1.39 5.22
CA LEU A 103 -8.78 -0.68 4.75
C LEU A 103 -9.64 -1.64 3.92
N ILE A 104 -10.95 -1.61 4.13
CA ILE A 104 -11.88 -2.43 3.37
C ILE A 104 -12.45 -1.58 2.23
N LYS A 105 -12.27 -2.03 0.98
CA LYS A 105 -12.59 -1.26 -0.23
C LYS A 105 -14.02 -0.71 -0.27
N THR A 106 -14.99 -1.46 0.27
CA THR A 106 -16.39 -1.07 0.24
C THR A 106 -16.82 -0.23 1.43
N GLU A 107 -15.94 0.02 2.39
CA GLU A 107 -16.31 0.65 3.66
C GLU A 107 -15.53 1.90 4.02
N PHE A 108 -14.49 2.25 3.27
CA PHE A 108 -13.72 3.42 3.63
C PHE A 108 -14.13 4.65 2.81
N ASP A 109 -13.90 5.80 3.42
CA ASP A 109 -14.02 7.11 2.81
C ASP A 109 -12.63 7.53 2.33
N PRO A 110 -12.47 8.21 1.18
CA PRO A 110 -11.14 8.68 0.75
C PRO A 110 -10.39 9.50 1.80
N LYS A 111 -11.10 10.22 2.66
CA LYS A 111 -10.48 10.95 3.76
C LYS A 111 -9.80 10.03 4.77
N GLU A 112 -10.37 8.85 4.98
CA GLU A 112 -9.80 7.84 5.88
C GLU A 112 -8.46 7.36 5.38
N VAL A 113 -8.33 7.17 4.06
CA VAL A 113 -7.06 6.78 3.45
C VAL A 113 -5.99 7.84 3.74
N VAL A 114 -6.33 9.10 3.52
CA VAL A 114 -5.42 10.22 3.77
C VAL A 114 -4.96 10.23 5.23
N GLU A 115 -5.89 10.07 6.16
CA GLU A 115 -5.57 10.06 7.58
C GLU A 115 -4.64 8.92 7.95
N LYS A 116 -4.92 7.71 7.45
CA LYS A 116 -4.09 6.54 7.76
C LYS A 116 -2.69 6.67 7.16
N VAL A 117 -2.59 7.19 5.95
CA VAL A 117 -1.30 7.46 5.31
C VAL A 117 -0.51 8.46 6.14
N ARG A 118 -1.15 9.58 6.49
CA ARG A 118 -0.50 10.63 7.28
C ARG A 118 -0.01 10.08 8.62
N ASN A 119 -0.84 9.32 9.31
CA ASN A 119 -0.48 8.76 10.62
C ASN A 119 0.74 7.85 10.52
N GLN A 120 0.81 7.00 9.50
CA GLN A 120 1.96 6.11 9.34
C GLN A 120 3.23 6.88 8.99
N LEU A 121 3.14 7.89 8.15
CA LEU A 121 4.30 8.68 7.77
C LEU A 121 4.83 9.51 8.94
N GLU A 122 3.95 10.01 9.79
CA GLU A 122 4.36 10.77 10.98
C GLU A 122 5.07 9.88 12.01
N LYS A 123 4.75 8.59 12.04
CA LYS A 123 5.41 7.63 12.93
C LYS A 123 6.80 7.23 12.48
N GLN A 124 7.22 7.67 11.30
CA GLN A 124 8.52 7.30 10.72
C GLN A 124 9.66 8.22 11.15
N HIS A 125 9.49 8.99 12.18
CA HIS A 125 10.55 9.90 12.69
C HIS A 125 11.61 9.19 13.51
#